data_86941f0258166f7bdd2e78c9203d249c
#
_entry.id   86941f0258166f7bdd2e78c9203d249c
#
_cell.length_a   1.000
_cell.length_b   1.000
_cell.length_c   1.000
_cell.angle_alpha   90.00
_cell.angle_beta   90.00
_cell.angle_gamma   90.00
#
_symmetry.space_group_name_H-M   'P 1'
#
loop_
_entity.id
_entity.type
_entity.pdbx_description
1 polymer ?
#
loop_
_entity_poly.entity_id
_entity_poly.type
_entity_poly.pdbx_seq_one_letter_code
_entity_poly.pdbx_strand_id
1 'polypeptide(L)'
;DGVTYHAEKEIIGFTHADVGAALIKSWQLSDTLGDAISYHHEPLLARKHPLETSIVHIANCIVNALEPGMEVDEHLLDDYPEFEPETLKICGFKLRKLPQIMDKAWEQAAEVLDIICPKV
;
A
#
# COMPACT_ATOMS: atom_id res chain seq x y z
N ASP A 1 6.28 -4.03 -7.35
CA ASP A 1 6.78 -4.89 -6.31
C ASP A 1 6.04 -6.21 -6.14
N GLY A 2 4.95 -6.42 -6.86
CA GLY A 2 4.27 -7.70 -6.90
C GLY A 2 5.17 -8.85 -7.36
N VAL A 3 6.11 -8.57 -8.25
CA VAL A 3 7.10 -9.55 -8.72
C VAL A 3 7.99 -10.01 -7.57
N THR A 4 8.45 -9.08 -6.71
CA THR A 4 9.27 -9.40 -5.55
C THR A 4 8.51 -10.25 -4.54
N TYR A 5 7.25 -9.90 -4.29
CA TYR A 5 6.36 -10.64 -3.39
C TYR A 5 6.22 -12.11 -3.82
N HIS A 6 5.91 -12.33 -5.10
CA HIS A 6 5.75 -13.70 -5.63
C HIS A 6 7.07 -14.48 -5.62
N ALA A 7 8.19 -13.83 -5.96
CA ALA A 7 9.49 -14.46 -5.93
C ALA A 7 9.88 -14.88 -4.51
N GLU A 8 9.64 -14.03 -3.52
CA GLU A 8 9.89 -14.35 -2.12
C GLU A 8 9.12 -15.61 -1.71
N LYS A 9 7.82 -15.65 -2.02
CA LYS A 9 6.95 -16.75 -1.65
C LYS A 9 7.39 -18.07 -2.29
N GLU A 10 7.78 -18.05 -3.57
CA GLU A 10 8.22 -19.24 -4.28
C GLU A 10 9.58 -19.76 -3.83
N ILE A 11 10.53 -18.87 -3.59
CA ILE A 11 11.93 -19.24 -3.32
C ILE A 11 12.14 -19.53 -1.84
N ILE A 12 11.63 -18.68 -0.96
CA ILE A 12 11.90 -18.73 0.49
C ILE A 12 10.76 -19.37 1.26
N GLY A 13 9.53 -19.33 0.71
CA GLY A 13 8.34 -19.86 1.36
C GLY A 13 7.60 -18.84 2.22
N PHE A 14 8.14 -17.64 2.38
CA PHE A 14 7.50 -16.54 3.09
C PHE A 14 7.85 -15.22 2.43
N THR A 15 7.08 -14.17 2.75
CA THR A 15 7.22 -12.85 2.13
C THR A 15 7.71 -11.82 3.15
N HIS A 16 8.09 -10.63 2.64
CA HIS A 16 8.41 -9.52 3.53
C HIS A 16 7.20 -9.11 4.38
N ALA A 17 5.97 -9.32 3.88
CA ALA A 17 4.76 -9.07 4.66
C ALA A 17 4.66 -10.02 5.86
N ASP A 18 5.01 -11.29 5.67
CA ASP A 18 5.03 -12.28 6.76
C ASP A 18 6.05 -11.91 7.84
N VAL A 19 7.23 -11.46 7.43
CA VAL A 19 8.28 -11.00 8.37
C VAL A 19 7.81 -9.77 9.13
N GLY A 20 7.21 -8.80 8.42
CA GLY A 20 6.66 -7.59 9.04
C GLY A 20 5.58 -7.92 10.07
N ALA A 21 4.67 -8.83 9.73
CA ALA A 21 3.62 -9.28 10.64
C ALA A 21 4.19 -9.93 11.90
N ALA A 22 5.22 -10.76 11.76
CA ALA A 22 5.88 -11.39 12.90
C ALA A 22 6.54 -10.36 13.81
N LEU A 23 7.17 -9.33 13.25
CA LEU A 23 7.78 -8.24 14.03
C LEU A 23 6.72 -7.43 14.79
N ILE A 24 5.62 -7.08 14.13
CA ILE A 24 4.51 -6.35 14.74
C ILE A 24 3.96 -7.12 15.95
N LYS A 25 3.77 -8.42 15.79
CA LYS A 25 3.30 -9.29 16.87
C LYS A 25 4.32 -9.38 18.00
N SER A 26 5.60 -9.57 17.66
CA SER A 26 6.70 -9.67 18.62
C SER A 26 6.84 -8.39 19.46
N TRP A 27 6.64 -7.23 18.84
CA TRP A 27 6.73 -5.94 19.52
C TRP A 27 5.42 -5.49 20.18
N GLN A 28 4.39 -6.33 20.13
CA GLN A 28 3.08 -6.07 20.72
C GLN A 28 2.41 -4.78 20.18
N LEU A 29 2.58 -4.52 18.90
CA LEU A 29 1.93 -3.41 18.22
C LEU A 29 0.47 -3.78 17.88
N SER A 30 -0.31 -2.80 17.44
CA SER A 30 -1.75 -2.98 17.24
C SER A 30 -2.10 -4.04 16.19
N ASP A 31 -3.24 -4.73 16.38
CA ASP A 31 -3.77 -5.69 15.42
C ASP A 31 -4.06 -5.05 14.07
N THR A 32 -4.43 -3.77 14.05
CA THR A 32 -4.67 -3.03 12.80
C THR A 32 -3.42 -3.00 11.93
N LEU A 33 -2.27 -2.69 12.53
CA LEU A 33 -0.99 -2.71 11.82
C LEU A 33 -0.62 -4.11 11.38
N GLY A 34 -0.86 -5.11 12.22
CA GLY A 34 -0.62 -6.51 11.91
C GLY A 34 -1.40 -6.97 10.68
N ASP A 35 -2.69 -6.67 10.64
CA ASP A 35 -3.55 -7.02 9.50
C ASP A 35 -3.10 -6.30 8.23
N ALA A 36 -2.84 -4.99 8.30
CA ALA A 36 -2.42 -4.21 7.14
C ALA A 36 -1.12 -4.75 6.54
N ILE A 37 -0.15 -5.06 7.38
CA ILE A 37 1.14 -5.60 6.92
C ILE A 37 0.99 -7.01 6.36
N SER A 38 0.25 -7.87 7.06
CA SER A 38 0.07 -9.28 6.67
C SER A 38 -0.65 -9.43 5.34
N TYR A 39 -1.67 -8.61 5.10
CA TYR A 39 -2.62 -8.84 4.01
C TYR A 39 -2.66 -7.75 2.94
N HIS A 40 -1.74 -6.77 2.95
CA HIS A 40 -1.81 -5.69 1.95
C HIS A 40 -1.59 -6.16 0.51
N HIS A 41 -0.97 -7.33 0.29
CA HIS A 41 -0.88 -7.95 -1.04
C HIS A 41 -2.10 -8.80 -1.38
N GLU A 42 -2.83 -9.27 -0.38
CA GLU A 42 -4.05 -10.07 -0.52
C GLU A 42 -5.14 -9.51 0.40
N PRO A 43 -5.62 -8.28 0.13
CA PRO A 43 -6.43 -7.53 1.08
C PRO A 43 -7.78 -8.14 1.41
N LEU A 44 -8.32 -8.99 0.54
CA LEU A 44 -9.60 -9.64 0.81
C LEU A 44 -9.49 -10.72 1.88
N LEU A 45 -8.27 -11.12 2.26
CA LEU A 45 -8.04 -12.04 3.36
C LEU A 45 -8.09 -11.36 4.73
N ALA A 46 -8.03 -10.03 4.78
CA ALA A 46 -8.11 -9.28 6.03
C ALA A 46 -9.56 -9.26 6.52
N ARG A 47 -9.83 -9.97 7.61
CA ARG A 47 -11.19 -10.10 8.15
C ARG A 47 -11.47 -9.15 9.29
N LYS A 48 -10.45 -8.79 10.07
CA LYS A 48 -10.60 -7.92 11.24
C LYS A 48 -10.53 -6.45 10.87
N HIS A 49 -9.61 -6.09 9.99
CA HIS A 49 -9.35 -4.69 9.61
C HIS A 49 -9.33 -4.51 8.09
N PRO A 50 -10.45 -4.82 7.40
CA PRO A 50 -10.47 -4.76 5.94
C PRO A 50 -10.31 -3.35 5.38
N LEU A 51 -10.82 -2.33 6.08
CA LEU A 51 -10.69 -0.94 5.63
C LEU A 51 -9.23 -0.49 5.62
N GLU A 52 -8.55 -0.64 6.74
CA GLU A 52 -7.16 -0.20 6.90
C GLU A 52 -6.25 -0.98 5.96
N THR A 53 -6.45 -2.29 5.84
CA THR A 53 -5.68 -3.14 4.92
C THR A 53 -5.92 -2.73 3.47
N SER A 54 -7.15 -2.40 3.12
CA SER A 54 -7.49 -1.94 1.77
C SER A 54 -6.83 -0.61 1.44
N ILE A 55 -6.78 0.33 2.39
CA ILE A 55 -6.09 1.61 2.23
C ILE A 55 -4.61 1.37 1.94
N VAL A 56 -3.95 0.53 2.72
CA VAL A 56 -2.53 0.21 2.53
C VAL A 56 -2.31 -0.48 1.19
N HIS A 57 -3.20 -1.40 0.82
CA HIS A 57 -3.13 -2.07 -0.48
C HIS A 57 -3.19 -1.07 -1.64
N ILE A 58 -4.18 -0.19 -1.63
CA ILE A 58 -4.35 0.82 -2.68
C ILE A 58 -3.11 1.74 -2.75
N ALA A 59 -2.64 2.22 -1.60
CA ALA A 59 -1.47 3.08 -1.53
C ALA A 59 -0.23 2.38 -2.10
N ASN A 60 -0.02 1.12 -1.74
CA ASN A 60 1.09 0.33 -2.26
C ASN A 60 1.02 0.15 -3.78
N CYS A 61 -0.17 -0.13 -4.30
CA CYS A 61 -0.38 -0.26 -5.75
C CYS A 61 -0.09 1.05 -6.48
N ILE A 62 -0.56 2.17 -5.93
CA ILE A 62 -0.31 3.50 -6.51
C ILE A 62 1.19 3.79 -6.57
N VAL A 63 1.89 3.62 -5.46
CA VAL A 63 3.33 3.90 -5.38
C VAL A 63 4.10 3.03 -6.37
N ASN A 64 3.76 1.76 -6.47
CA ASN A 64 4.45 0.83 -7.37
C ASN A 64 4.10 1.04 -8.85
N ALA A 65 2.95 1.64 -9.16
CA ALA A 65 2.55 1.94 -10.53
C ALA A 65 3.12 3.27 -11.03
N LEU A 66 3.59 4.13 -10.12
CA LEU A 66 4.14 5.44 -10.50
C LEU A 66 5.49 5.31 -11.18
N GLU A 67 5.68 6.10 -12.24
CA GLU A 67 6.96 6.24 -12.93
C GLU A 67 7.38 7.71 -12.94
N PRO A 68 8.69 8.01 -12.98
CA PRO A 68 9.15 9.40 -13.02
C PRO A 68 8.57 10.18 -14.21
N GLY A 69 8.04 11.36 -13.94
CA GLY A 69 7.46 12.23 -14.98
C GLY A 69 6.06 11.83 -15.45
N MET A 70 5.48 10.78 -14.86
CA MET A 70 4.14 10.33 -15.21
C MET A 70 3.08 11.29 -14.69
N GLU A 71 2.08 11.59 -15.52
CA GLU A 71 0.87 12.26 -15.06
C GLU A 71 -0.06 11.22 -14.43
N VAL A 72 -0.58 11.54 -13.25
CA VAL A 72 -1.47 10.62 -12.53
C VAL A 72 -2.91 10.93 -12.89
N ASP A 73 -3.64 9.95 -13.39
CA ASP A 73 -5.07 10.04 -13.67
C ASP A 73 -5.80 8.81 -13.13
N GLU A 74 -7.10 8.74 -13.36
CA GLU A 74 -7.95 7.65 -12.86
C GLU A 74 -7.62 6.28 -13.46
N HIS A 75 -6.79 6.21 -14.49
CA HIS A 75 -6.43 4.98 -15.19
C HIS A 75 -5.09 4.38 -14.74
N LEU A 76 -4.46 4.98 -13.73
CA LEU A 76 -3.15 4.55 -13.24
C LEU A 76 -3.09 3.05 -12.91
N LEU A 77 -4.15 2.52 -12.34
CA LEU A 77 -4.20 1.13 -11.88
C LEU A 77 -4.88 0.16 -12.85
N ASP A 78 -5.34 0.63 -14.01
CA ASP A 78 -6.11 -0.20 -14.96
C ASP A 78 -5.36 -1.47 -15.38
N ASP A 79 -4.05 -1.35 -15.62
CA ASP A 79 -3.21 -2.46 -16.06
C ASP A 79 -2.29 -2.99 -14.98
N TYR A 80 -2.53 -2.61 -13.73
CA TYR A 80 -1.70 -3.08 -12.62
C TYR A 80 -2.23 -4.43 -12.12
N PRO A 81 -1.51 -5.55 -12.39
CA PRO A 81 -2.06 -6.88 -12.15
C PRO A 81 -2.32 -7.21 -10.68
N GLU A 82 -1.59 -6.60 -9.76
CA GLU A 82 -1.72 -6.87 -8.33
C GLU A 82 -2.88 -6.11 -7.67
N PHE A 83 -3.49 -5.18 -8.39
CA PHE A 83 -4.55 -4.34 -7.82
C PHE A 83 -5.86 -5.12 -7.69
N GLU A 84 -6.43 -5.11 -6.47
CA GLU A 84 -7.73 -5.72 -6.18
C GLU A 84 -8.83 -4.66 -6.19
N PRO A 85 -9.71 -4.63 -7.21
CA PRO A 85 -10.74 -3.58 -7.35
C PRO A 85 -11.75 -3.52 -6.21
N GLU A 86 -12.02 -4.64 -5.51
CA GLU A 86 -12.95 -4.66 -4.39
C GLU A 86 -12.52 -3.71 -3.26
N THR A 87 -11.23 -3.44 -3.13
CA THR A 87 -10.72 -2.52 -2.11
C THR A 87 -11.25 -1.11 -2.28
N LEU A 88 -11.56 -0.70 -3.51
CA LEU A 88 -12.16 0.60 -3.78
C LEU A 88 -13.54 0.72 -3.14
N LYS A 89 -14.32 -0.34 -3.19
CA LYS A 89 -15.65 -0.39 -2.57
C LYS A 89 -15.54 -0.38 -1.06
N ILE A 90 -14.61 -1.13 -0.50
CA ILE A 90 -14.38 -1.19 0.94
C ILE A 90 -14.03 0.19 1.49
N CYS A 91 -13.17 0.94 0.78
CA CYS A 91 -12.74 2.27 1.19
C CYS A 91 -13.71 3.39 0.79
N GLY A 92 -14.64 3.12 -0.13
CA GLY A 92 -15.46 4.16 -0.71
C GLY A 92 -14.65 5.15 -1.55
N PHE A 93 -13.50 4.72 -2.04
CA PHE A 93 -12.58 5.56 -2.78
C PHE A 93 -12.90 5.53 -4.28
N LYS A 94 -12.87 6.70 -4.92
CA LYS A 94 -13.11 6.83 -6.36
C LYS A 94 -11.83 7.27 -7.07
N LEU A 95 -11.37 6.46 -8.02
CA LEU A 95 -10.13 6.70 -8.76
C LEU A 95 -10.11 8.04 -9.50
N ARG A 96 -11.26 8.59 -9.89
CA ARG A 96 -11.35 9.91 -10.51
C ARG A 96 -10.79 11.03 -9.64
N LYS A 97 -10.74 10.82 -8.32
CA LYS A 97 -10.19 11.79 -7.37
C LYS A 97 -8.70 11.62 -7.13
N LEU A 98 -8.10 10.63 -7.77
CA LEU A 98 -6.69 10.31 -7.56
C LEU A 98 -5.74 11.48 -7.81
N PRO A 99 -5.87 12.27 -8.90
CA PRO A 99 -4.97 13.41 -9.11
C PRO A 99 -4.94 14.40 -7.95
N GLN A 100 -6.12 14.75 -7.41
CA GLN A 100 -6.24 15.70 -6.29
C GLN A 100 -5.61 15.14 -5.02
N ILE A 101 -5.83 13.86 -4.77
CA ILE A 101 -5.28 13.19 -3.59
C ILE A 101 -3.77 13.07 -3.69
N MET A 102 -3.24 12.80 -4.88
CA MET A 102 -1.79 12.73 -5.09
C MET A 102 -1.11 14.08 -4.87
N ASP A 103 -1.70 15.17 -5.33
CA ASP A 103 -1.16 16.50 -5.07
C ASP A 103 -1.02 16.77 -3.58
N LYS A 104 -2.06 16.43 -2.84
CA LYS A 104 -2.08 16.59 -1.38
C LYS A 104 -1.08 15.66 -0.69
N ALA A 105 -0.99 14.42 -1.16
CA ALA A 105 -0.05 13.44 -0.61
C ALA A 105 1.40 13.86 -0.82
N TRP A 106 1.75 14.39 -2.00
CA TRP A 106 3.08 14.91 -2.28
C TRP A 106 3.44 16.06 -1.35
N GLU A 107 2.49 16.97 -1.13
CA GLU A 107 2.68 18.11 -0.22
C GLU A 107 2.95 17.63 1.21
N GLN A 108 2.15 16.68 1.70
CA GLN A 108 2.32 16.10 3.03
C GLN A 108 3.64 15.32 3.16
N ALA A 109 4.00 14.57 2.13
CA ALA A 109 5.26 13.81 2.12
C ALA A 109 6.46 14.75 2.17
N ALA A 110 6.41 15.87 1.46
CA ALA A 110 7.47 16.87 1.50
C ALA A 110 7.65 17.45 2.91
N GLU A 111 6.55 17.72 3.61
CA GLU A 111 6.59 18.22 4.98
C GLU A 111 7.24 17.20 5.93
N VAL A 112 6.89 15.92 5.79
CA VAL A 112 7.46 14.85 6.61
C VAL A 112 8.96 14.71 6.34
N LEU A 113 9.37 14.77 5.07
CA LEU A 113 10.78 14.67 4.70
C LEU A 113 11.59 15.85 5.26
N ASP A 114 11.02 17.05 5.29
CA ASP A 114 11.69 18.22 5.88
C ASP A 114 11.93 18.04 7.38
N ILE A 115 11.06 17.31 8.07
CA ILE A 115 11.22 17.01 9.49
C ILE A 115 12.26 15.91 9.72
N ILE A 116 12.20 14.83 8.92
CA ILE A 116 13.08 13.66 9.09
C ILE A 116 14.48 13.90 8.51
N CYS A 117 14.55 14.57 7.36
CA CYS A 117 15.80 14.86 6.64
C CYS A 117 15.88 16.34 6.35
N PRO A 118 16.11 17.19 7.37
CA PRO A 118 16.15 18.63 7.15
C PRO A 118 17.33 19.00 6.24
N LYS A 119 17.07 19.91 5.32
CA LYS A 119 18.11 20.44 4.46
C LYS A 119 19.01 21.35 5.27
N VAL A 120 20.27 21.06 5.23
CA VAL A 120 21.29 21.85 5.92
C VAL A 120 21.68 23.08 5.08
#